data_3dff76a044a81f035a2d7c1d8b6a9e2a
#
_entry.id   3dff76a044a81f035a2d7c1d8b6a9e2a
#
_cell.length_a   1.000
_cell.length_b   1.000
_cell.length_c   1.000
_cell.angle_alpha   90.00
_cell.angle_beta   90.00
_cell.angle_gamma   90.00
#
_symmetry.space_group_name_H-M   'P 1'
#
loop_
_entity.id
_entity.type
_entity.pdbx_description
1 polymer ?
#
loop_
_entity_poly.entity_id
_entity_poly.type
_entity_poly.pdbx_seq_one_letter_code
_entity_poly.pdbx_strand_id
1 'polypeptide(L)'
;IENHEELRAELERLGYEFTSETDTEVIAHRIHHHLGASKDLFAAVQKTVAELRGAYSLAVMWGQDPDCIVLARAGCPALIGIGKNENFVASDIAALLPVTKTFVILEEGDVACIRRKSIRIVDADGRNVDRPPYVSEQSAEAAERGDFPHYMLKEIHEQPRAVAQTLSERVAGGRLLSPAFGPAAMEVFKRTTSVHIVACGTSYHAGVVARYFIEQICRVPCRVEIASEFRYRDPVVPANSLFVSISQSGETADTLAALKLARKAGFLSTLSICNVPESSLVRESELVLLTRAGPEIGVASTKAFTTQLAALGMLVIAIGKHQGIKPEREKKLVQRLLELPAMLEQTLALDPLIRELAKQIAPKHHALFLGRGAMFPIAMEGALKLKEISYIHAEAYAAGELKHGPLALVDADMPVIA
;
A
#
# COMPACT_ATOMS: atom_id res chain seq x y z
N ILE A 1 8.84 15.55 -10.28
CA ILE A 1 9.95 15.44 -11.27
C ILE A 1 11.20 16.00 -10.66
N GLU A 2 12.21 15.14 -10.40
CA GLU A 2 13.42 15.51 -9.63
C GLU A 2 14.30 16.54 -10.32
N ASN A 3 14.32 16.58 -11.66
CA ASN A 3 15.08 17.53 -12.45
C ASN A 3 14.23 18.68 -13.04
N HIS A 4 13.11 19.00 -12.39
CA HIS A 4 12.17 20.00 -12.91
C HIS A 4 12.80 21.42 -13.01
N GLU A 5 13.69 21.81 -12.08
CA GLU A 5 14.36 23.11 -12.11
C GLU A 5 15.27 23.27 -13.33
N GLU A 6 16.03 22.21 -13.67
CA GLU A 6 16.90 22.21 -14.85
C GLU A 6 16.06 22.36 -16.15
N LEU A 7 14.98 21.57 -16.26
CA LEU A 7 14.08 21.61 -17.40
C LEU A 7 13.34 22.94 -17.50
N ARG A 8 12.91 23.51 -16.38
CA ARG A 8 12.27 24.82 -16.33
C ARG A 8 13.19 25.92 -16.84
N ALA A 9 14.42 26.00 -16.34
CA ALA A 9 15.40 27.00 -16.77
C ALA A 9 15.72 26.89 -18.28
N GLU A 10 15.72 25.69 -18.84
CA GLU A 10 15.88 25.46 -20.28
C GLU A 10 14.70 25.97 -21.09
N LEU A 11 13.46 25.62 -20.63
CA LEU A 11 12.22 26.02 -21.30
C LEU A 11 11.99 27.54 -21.21
N GLU A 12 12.31 28.20 -20.11
CA GLU A 12 12.24 29.65 -19.99
C GLU A 12 13.20 30.35 -20.98
N ARG A 13 14.40 29.80 -21.21
CA ARG A 13 15.30 30.31 -22.26
C ARG A 13 14.75 30.13 -23.67
N LEU A 14 13.87 29.16 -23.88
CA LEU A 14 13.16 28.92 -25.13
C LEU A 14 11.88 29.76 -25.26
N GLY A 15 11.57 30.62 -24.26
CA GLY A 15 10.44 31.53 -24.27
C GLY A 15 9.13 30.97 -23.71
N TYR A 16 9.19 29.84 -22.96
CA TYR A 16 8.02 29.32 -22.27
C TYR A 16 7.78 30.11 -20.97
N GLU A 17 6.53 30.48 -20.74
CA GLU A 17 6.09 31.12 -19.51
C GLU A 17 5.46 30.08 -18.58
N PHE A 18 5.88 30.05 -17.31
CA PHE A 18 5.35 29.17 -16.28
C PHE A 18 4.33 29.91 -15.43
N THR A 19 3.20 29.28 -15.18
CA THR A 19 2.06 29.87 -14.46
C THR A 19 1.85 29.24 -13.08
N SER A 20 2.54 28.13 -12.79
CA SER A 20 2.47 27.44 -11.50
C SER A 20 3.86 27.17 -10.90
N GLU A 21 3.87 26.78 -9.64
CA GLU A 21 5.08 26.32 -8.93
C GLU A 21 5.21 24.80 -8.95
N THR A 22 4.32 24.08 -9.69
CA THR A 22 4.36 22.62 -9.75
C THR A 22 5.56 22.13 -10.56
N ASP A 23 6.17 21.06 -10.11
CA ASP A 23 7.23 20.34 -10.83
C ASP A 23 6.74 19.69 -12.13
N THR A 24 5.42 19.51 -12.28
CA THR A 24 4.79 18.82 -13.42
C THR A 24 4.50 19.74 -14.61
N GLU A 25 4.46 21.05 -14.44
CA GLU A 25 4.23 21.99 -15.56
C GLU A 25 5.33 21.89 -16.64
N VAL A 26 6.57 21.56 -16.25
CA VAL A 26 7.67 21.33 -17.19
C VAL A 26 7.35 20.24 -18.22
N ILE A 27 6.54 19.25 -17.84
CA ILE A 27 6.19 18.13 -18.72
C ILE A 27 5.33 18.61 -19.88
N ALA A 28 4.31 19.41 -19.60
CA ALA A 28 3.41 19.96 -20.63
C ALA A 28 4.20 20.81 -21.64
N HIS A 29 5.05 21.72 -21.14
CA HIS A 29 5.88 22.56 -21.99
C HIS A 29 6.92 21.75 -22.77
N ARG A 30 7.53 20.72 -22.18
CA ARG A 30 8.52 19.88 -22.86
C ARG A 30 7.88 19.03 -23.96
N ILE A 31 6.70 18.47 -23.71
CA ILE A 31 5.92 17.76 -24.73
C ILE A 31 5.56 18.71 -25.86
N HIS A 32 5.09 19.94 -25.57
CA HIS A 32 4.79 20.93 -26.58
C HIS A 32 6.03 21.29 -27.41
N HIS A 33 7.19 21.46 -26.78
CA HIS A 33 8.46 21.70 -27.48
C HIS A 33 8.82 20.56 -28.44
N HIS A 34 8.75 19.31 -27.99
CA HIS A 34 9.04 18.14 -28.82
C HIS A 34 7.97 17.86 -29.88
N LEU A 35 6.72 18.28 -29.63
CA LEU A 35 5.64 18.15 -30.61
C LEU A 35 5.92 18.98 -31.88
N GLY A 36 6.44 20.19 -31.75
CA GLY A 36 7.01 21.05 -32.80
C GLY A 36 6.41 20.86 -34.20
N ALA A 37 7.28 20.62 -35.16
CA ALA A 37 6.87 20.41 -36.57
C ALA A 37 6.38 18.97 -36.85
N SER A 38 6.71 17.96 -36.01
CA SER A 38 6.37 16.55 -36.24
C SER A 38 4.89 16.25 -36.08
N LYS A 39 4.20 16.98 -35.18
CA LYS A 39 2.79 16.79 -34.79
C LYS A 39 2.46 15.34 -34.41
N ASP A 40 3.44 14.61 -33.91
CA ASP A 40 3.31 13.23 -33.39
C ASP A 40 3.39 13.27 -31.86
N LEU A 41 2.21 13.19 -31.21
CA LEU A 41 2.12 13.22 -29.75
C LEU A 41 2.88 12.06 -29.10
N PHE A 42 2.79 10.87 -29.69
CA PHE A 42 3.45 9.69 -29.13
C PHE A 42 4.98 9.85 -29.11
N ALA A 43 5.54 10.28 -30.25
CA ALA A 43 6.98 10.55 -30.35
C ALA A 43 7.42 11.70 -29.42
N ALA A 44 6.58 12.76 -29.25
CA ALA A 44 6.88 13.86 -28.37
C ALA A 44 6.92 13.41 -26.90
N VAL A 45 5.96 12.59 -26.46
CA VAL A 45 5.94 12.02 -25.11
C VAL A 45 7.13 11.10 -24.88
N GLN A 46 7.48 10.21 -25.82
CA GLN A 46 8.64 9.33 -25.71
C GLN A 46 9.95 10.13 -25.51
N LYS A 47 10.14 11.21 -26.28
CA LYS A 47 11.31 12.08 -26.10
C LYS A 47 11.32 12.75 -24.74
N THR A 48 10.16 13.26 -24.31
CA THR A 48 10.03 13.93 -23.01
C THR A 48 10.37 12.99 -21.86
N VAL A 49 9.76 11.79 -21.83
CA VAL A 49 9.99 10.84 -20.71
C VAL A 49 11.43 10.34 -20.63
N ALA A 50 12.17 10.32 -21.74
CA ALA A 50 13.60 10.00 -21.75
C ALA A 50 14.47 11.06 -21.03
N GLU A 51 13.95 12.27 -20.86
CA GLU A 51 14.64 13.40 -20.21
C GLU A 51 14.21 13.57 -18.74
N LEU A 52 13.05 13.01 -18.35
CA LEU A 52 12.53 13.13 -17.00
C LEU A 52 13.30 12.23 -16.01
N ARG A 53 13.53 12.75 -14.81
CA ARG A 53 14.02 11.98 -13.65
C ARG A 53 12.97 12.00 -12.55
N GLY A 54 12.81 10.85 -11.86
CA GLY A 54 11.84 10.69 -10.78
C GLY A 54 10.69 9.77 -11.14
N ALA A 55 9.62 9.79 -10.31
CA ALA A 55 8.48 8.91 -10.47
C ALA A 55 7.27 9.69 -11.01
N TYR A 56 6.60 9.10 -12.00
CA TYR A 56 5.41 9.71 -12.63
C TYR A 56 4.48 8.67 -13.26
N SER A 57 3.23 9.06 -13.39
CA SER A 57 2.24 8.43 -14.26
C SER A 57 1.54 9.54 -15.04
N LEU A 58 1.70 9.54 -16.36
CA LEU A 58 1.27 10.61 -17.24
C LEU A 58 0.18 10.12 -18.19
N ALA A 59 -0.95 10.81 -18.23
CA ALA A 59 -1.95 10.66 -19.29
C ALA A 59 -2.03 11.97 -20.07
N VAL A 60 -1.61 11.94 -21.33
CA VAL A 60 -1.46 13.12 -22.19
C VAL A 60 -2.45 13.08 -23.33
N MET A 61 -3.20 14.17 -23.49
CA MET A 61 -4.11 14.40 -24.61
C MET A 61 -3.69 15.66 -25.37
N TRP A 62 -3.96 15.68 -26.67
CA TRP A 62 -3.70 16.85 -27.51
C TRP A 62 -4.94 17.24 -28.29
N GLY A 63 -5.31 18.53 -28.23
CA GLY A 63 -6.53 19.04 -28.86
C GLY A 63 -6.62 18.87 -30.38
N GLN A 64 -5.50 18.67 -31.08
CA GLN A 64 -5.49 18.40 -32.52
C GLN A 64 -5.56 16.89 -32.86
N ASP A 65 -5.36 15.99 -31.90
CA ASP A 65 -5.61 14.55 -32.03
C ASP A 65 -6.38 14.04 -30.79
N PRO A 66 -7.67 14.41 -30.64
CA PRO A 66 -8.46 14.11 -29.45
C PRO A 66 -8.80 12.62 -29.30
N ASP A 67 -8.59 11.80 -30.33
CA ASP A 67 -8.84 10.36 -30.31
C ASP A 67 -7.62 9.55 -29.80
N CYS A 68 -6.56 10.21 -29.36
CA CYS A 68 -5.36 9.59 -28.79
C CYS A 68 -5.11 10.04 -27.36
N ILE A 69 -4.93 9.08 -26.46
CA ILE A 69 -4.33 9.29 -25.14
C ILE A 69 -2.96 8.62 -25.14
N VAL A 70 -1.92 9.35 -24.76
CA VAL A 70 -0.60 8.76 -24.54
C VAL A 70 -0.39 8.60 -23.04
N LEU A 71 -0.21 7.36 -22.60
CA LEU A 71 0.02 6.98 -21.20
C LEU A 71 1.50 6.59 -21.03
N ALA A 72 2.16 7.13 -20.02
CA ALA A 72 3.54 6.79 -19.68
C ALA A 72 3.70 6.61 -18.20
N ARG A 73 4.57 5.66 -17.77
CA ARG A 73 4.83 5.44 -16.35
C ARG A 73 6.30 5.25 -16.03
N ALA A 74 6.71 5.77 -14.87
CA ALA A 74 7.95 5.43 -14.18
C ALA A 74 7.70 5.52 -12.67
N GLY A 75 7.99 4.45 -11.93
CA GLY A 75 7.84 4.43 -10.47
C GLY A 75 6.41 4.47 -9.93
N CYS A 76 5.43 4.98 -10.70
CA CYS A 76 4.01 5.06 -10.34
C CYS A 76 3.17 4.08 -11.17
N PRO A 77 2.07 3.53 -10.64
CA PRO A 77 1.21 2.61 -11.39
C PRO A 77 0.47 3.32 -12.54
N ALA A 78 0.30 2.61 -13.65
CA ALA A 78 -0.56 3.00 -14.76
C ALA A 78 -1.12 1.76 -15.45
N LEU A 79 -2.38 1.78 -15.83
CA LEU A 79 -3.06 0.69 -16.51
C LEU A 79 -4.07 1.18 -17.53
N ILE A 80 -4.39 0.30 -18.46
CA ILE A 80 -5.37 0.53 -19.52
C ILE A 80 -6.54 -0.43 -19.29
N GLY A 81 -7.74 0.10 -19.18
CA GLY A 81 -8.97 -0.70 -19.20
C GLY A 81 -9.45 -0.91 -20.63
N ILE A 82 -9.70 -2.16 -21.01
CA ILE A 82 -10.24 -2.51 -22.33
C ILE A 82 -11.76 -2.59 -22.24
N GLY A 83 -12.45 -1.70 -22.94
CA GLY A 83 -13.90 -1.67 -23.03
C GLY A 83 -14.43 -2.10 -24.41
N LYS A 84 -15.74 -1.99 -24.60
CA LYS A 84 -16.39 -2.30 -25.87
C LYS A 84 -16.36 -1.07 -26.79
N ASN A 85 -15.44 -1.04 -27.78
CA ASN A 85 -15.19 0.10 -28.67
C ASN A 85 -14.68 1.37 -27.95
N GLU A 86 -14.07 1.22 -26.81
CA GLU A 86 -13.48 2.30 -26.03
C GLU A 86 -12.39 1.72 -25.12
N ASN A 87 -11.44 2.54 -24.73
CA ASN A 87 -10.41 2.18 -23.77
C ASN A 87 -10.31 3.28 -22.72
N PHE A 88 -9.88 2.89 -21.54
CA PHE A 88 -9.80 3.74 -20.36
C PHE A 88 -8.37 3.75 -19.83
N VAL A 89 -8.02 4.78 -19.08
CA VAL A 89 -6.73 4.87 -18.37
C VAL A 89 -6.98 5.18 -16.90
N ALA A 90 -6.21 4.53 -16.03
CA ALA A 90 -6.23 4.79 -14.59
C ALA A 90 -4.91 4.36 -13.95
N SER A 91 -4.71 4.73 -12.70
CA SER A 91 -3.63 4.23 -11.85
C SER A 91 -4.04 3.02 -11.00
N ASP A 92 -5.36 2.73 -10.90
CA ASP A 92 -5.90 1.64 -10.09
C ASP A 92 -7.07 0.95 -10.80
N ILE A 93 -7.12 -0.38 -10.71
CA ILE A 93 -8.17 -1.24 -11.27
C ILE A 93 -9.55 -0.86 -10.71
N ALA A 94 -9.64 -0.55 -9.42
CA ALA A 94 -10.90 -0.24 -8.75
C ALA A 94 -11.63 0.95 -9.39
N ALA A 95 -10.90 1.93 -9.92
CA ALA A 95 -11.48 3.08 -10.62
C ALA A 95 -12.25 2.70 -11.89
N LEU A 96 -11.88 1.60 -12.54
CA LEU A 96 -12.43 1.17 -13.83
C LEU A 96 -13.34 -0.06 -13.73
N LEU A 97 -13.43 -0.73 -12.58
CA LEU A 97 -14.31 -1.89 -12.38
C LEU A 97 -15.78 -1.66 -12.81
N PRO A 98 -16.36 -0.45 -12.63
CA PRO A 98 -17.72 -0.18 -13.11
C PRO A 98 -17.89 -0.24 -14.63
N VAL A 99 -16.82 -0.08 -15.40
CA VAL A 99 -16.88 0.02 -16.87
C VAL A 99 -16.19 -1.14 -17.58
N THR A 100 -15.19 -1.78 -16.99
CA THR A 100 -14.51 -2.95 -17.55
C THR A 100 -13.86 -3.82 -16.47
N LYS A 101 -13.69 -5.11 -16.79
CA LYS A 101 -12.93 -6.07 -15.96
C LYS A 101 -11.63 -6.50 -16.64
N THR A 102 -11.35 -6.03 -17.85
CA THR A 102 -10.17 -6.43 -18.62
C THR A 102 -9.17 -5.28 -18.65
N PHE A 103 -7.96 -5.54 -18.19
CA PHE A 103 -6.92 -4.53 -18.00
C PHE A 103 -5.61 -4.93 -18.65
N VAL A 104 -4.87 -3.95 -19.15
CA VAL A 104 -3.45 -4.08 -19.51
C VAL A 104 -2.65 -3.25 -18.51
N ILE A 105 -1.78 -3.90 -17.74
CA ILE A 105 -0.93 -3.24 -16.76
C ILE A 105 0.38 -2.87 -17.47
N LEU A 106 0.74 -1.58 -17.42
CA LEU A 106 2.02 -1.12 -17.96
C LEU A 106 3.16 -1.52 -17.02
N GLU A 107 4.29 -1.90 -17.61
CA GLU A 107 5.54 -2.13 -16.89
C GLU A 107 6.38 -0.86 -16.77
N GLU A 108 7.46 -0.92 -16.01
CA GLU A 108 8.35 0.21 -15.75
C GLU A 108 8.96 0.74 -17.06
N GLY A 109 8.77 2.05 -17.29
CA GLY A 109 9.26 2.72 -18.51
C GLY A 109 8.39 2.55 -19.75
N ASP A 110 7.25 1.84 -19.66
CA ASP A 110 6.32 1.71 -20.78
C ASP A 110 5.70 3.05 -21.18
N VAL A 111 5.57 3.24 -22.48
CA VAL A 111 4.79 4.33 -23.10
C VAL A 111 3.74 3.71 -24.03
N ALA A 112 2.48 4.04 -23.83
CA ALA A 112 1.36 3.50 -24.60
C ALA A 112 0.62 4.61 -25.37
N CYS A 113 0.35 4.39 -26.67
CA CYS A 113 -0.62 5.18 -27.44
C CYS A 113 -1.95 4.42 -27.46
N ILE A 114 -2.99 5.03 -26.93
CA ILE A 114 -4.29 4.42 -26.70
C ILE A 114 -5.32 5.15 -27.55
N ARG A 115 -5.97 4.41 -28.43
CA ARG A 115 -7.11 4.85 -29.24
C ARG A 115 -8.32 4.00 -28.95
N ARG A 116 -9.48 4.38 -29.43
CA ARG A 116 -10.74 3.64 -29.20
C ARG A 116 -10.67 2.14 -29.48
N LYS A 117 -9.90 1.71 -30.50
CA LYS A 117 -9.84 0.31 -30.98
C LYS A 117 -8.43 -0.26 -31.05
N SER A 118 -7.44 0.49 -30.63
CA SER A 118 -6.04 0.06 -30.72
C SER A 118 -5.24 0.55 -29.55
N ILE A 119 -4.33 -0.27 -29.09
CA ILE A 119 -3.35 0.03 -28.07
C ILE A 119 -1.98 -0.35 -28.66
N ARG A 120 -1.05 0.57 -28.60
CA ARG A 120 0.35 0.34 -28.98
C ARG A 120 1.21 0.67 -27.79
N ILE A 121 2.05 -0.26 -27.37
CA ILE A 121 2.94 -0.09 -26.22
C ILE A 121 4.38 -0.25 -26.68
N VAL A 122 5.25 0.60 -26.17
CA VAL A 122 6.70 0.43 -26.28
C VAL A 122 7.31 0.37 -24.88
N ASP A 123 8.36 -0.42 -24.74
CA ASP A 123 9.15 -0.51 -23.52
C ASP A 123 10.12 0.68 -23.34
N ALA A 124 10.89 0.66 -22.26
CA ALA A 124 11.91 1.67 -21.96
C ALA A 124 13.00 1.81 -23.04
N ASP A 125 13.22 0.75 -23.86
CA ASP A 125 14.15 0.76 -24.98
C ASP A 125 13.50 1.25 -26.29
N GLY A 126 12.21 1.59 -26.28
CA GLY A 126 11.44 2.01 -27.45
C GLY A 126 10.99 0.88 -28.38
N ARG A 127 11.08 -0.39 -27.93
CA ARG A 127 10.65 -1.55 -28.70
C ARG A 127 9.15 -1.78 -28.52
N ASN A 128 8.43 -2.11 -29.61
CA ASN A 128 7.04 -2.50 -29.48
C ASN A 128 6.94 -3.80 -28.65
N VAL A 129 6.07 -3.77 -27.64
CA VAL A 129 5.82 -4.90 -26.74
C VAL A 129 4.33 -5.16 -26.60
N ASP A 130 3.99 -6.44 -26.43
CA ASP A 130 2.65 -6.86 -26.08
C ASP A 130 2.60 -7.15 -24.57
N ARG A 131 1.66 -6.49 -23.87
CA ARG A 131 1.38 -6.77 -22.48
C ARG A 131 0.12 -7.63 -22.40
N PRO A 132 0.17 -8.80 -21.75
CA PRO A 132 -1.00 -9.69 -21.68
C PRO A 132 -2.15 -9.00 -20.94
N PRO A 133 -3.38 -9.10 -21.47
CA PRO A 133 -4.54 -8.60 -20.75
C PRO A 133 -4.80 -9.44 -19.52
N TYR A 134 -5.14 -8.78 -18.43
CA TYR A 134 -5.55 -9.37 -17.17
C TYR A 134 -7.07 -9.19 -16.99
N VAL A 135 -7.77 -10.23 -16.54
CA VAL A 135 -9.20 -10.16 -16.21
C VAL A 135 -9.36 -10.18 -14.68
N SER A 136 -9.85 -9.09 -14.13
CA SER A 136 -10.07 -8.96 -12.68
C SER A 136 -11.25 -9.81 -12.21
N GLU A 137 -11.06 -10.55 -11.13
CA GLU A 137 -12.12 -11.27 -10.45
C GLU A 137 -12.92 -10.38 -9.47
N GLN A 138 -12.48 -9.14 -9.25
CA GLN A 138 -13.16 -8.20 -8.38
C GLN A 138 -14.53 -7.81 -8.97
N SER A 139 -15.53 -7.66 -8.09
CA SER A 139 -16.85 -7.21 -8.51
C SER A 139 -16.97 -5.68 -8.36
N ALA A 140 -17.65 -5.03 -9.31
CA ALA A 140 -17.98 -3.61 -9.22
C ALA A 140 -18.83 -3.30 -7.97
N GLU A 141 -19.75 -4.22 -7.60
CA GLU A 141 -20.60 -4.10 -6.42
C GLU A 141 -19.78 -3.99 -5.11
N ALA A 142 -18.61 -4.64 -5.04
CA ALA A 142 -17.75 -4.54 -3.88
C ALA A 142 -17.18 -3.10 -3.70
N ALA A 143 -17.09 -2.34 -4.78
CA ALA A 143 -16.65 -0.94 -4.78
C ALA A 143 -17.80 0.06 -4.53
N GLU A 144 -19.07 -0.39 -4.53
CA GLU A 144 -20.20 0.49 -4.25
C GLU A 144 -20.26 0.87 -2.77
N ARG A 145 -20.62 2.12 -2.49
CA ARG A 145 -20.77 2.62 -1.13
C ARG A 145 -21.97 2.02 -0.38
N GLY A 146 -23.01 1.66 -1.12
CA GLY A 146 -24.30 1.22 -0.56
C GLY A 146 -24.96 2.34 0.26
N ASP A 147 -25.68 1.96 1.31
CA ASP A 147 -26.44 2.89 2.17
C ASP A 147 -25.56 3.67 3.18
N PHE A 148 -24.25 3.46 3.17
CA PHE A 148 -23.37 4.16 4.09
C PHE A 148 -23.12 5.62 3.64
N PRO A 149 -23.04 6.60 4.55
CA PRO A 149 -22.76 7.99 4.22
C PRO A 149 -21.35 8.18 3.63
N HIS A 150 -20.40 7.35 4.05
CA HIS A 150 -18.98 7.41 3.64
C HIS A 150 -18.40 6.02 3.40
N TYR A 151 -17.46 5.89 2.46
CA TYR A 151 -16.72 4.65 2.21
C TYR A 151 -16.01 4.14 3.47
N MET A 152 -15.33 5.02 4.21
CA MET A 152 -14.64 4.63 5.43
C MET A 152 -15.58 3.97 6.45
N LEU A 153 -16.81 4.49 6.63
CA LEU A 153 -17.77 3.87 7.56
C LEU A 153 -18.21 2.48 7.08
N LYS A 154 -18.46 2.31 5.77
CA LYS A 154 -18.70 1.00 5.17
C LYS A 154 -17.54 0.04 5.47
N GLU A 155 -16.32 0.47 5.20
CA GLU A 155 -15.11 -0.32 5.35
C GLU A 155 -14.83 -0.69 6.81
N ILE A 156 -15.18 0.18 7.76
CA ILE A 156 -15.17 -0.14 9.20
C ILE A 156 -16.12 -1.31 9.49
N HIS A 157 -17.34 -1.29 8.94
CA HIS A 157 -18.32 -2.36 9.14
C HIS A 157 -18.00 -3.65 8.35
N GLU A 158 -17.19 -3.57 7.31
CA GLU A 158 -16.72 -4.74 6.54
C GLU A 158 -15.61 -5.53 7.23
N GLN A 159 -14.97 -5.01 8.27
CA GLN A 159 -13.80 -5.63 8.92
C GLN A 159 -14.04 -7.09 9.35
N PRO A 160 -15.17 -7.48 9.98
CA PRO A 160 -15.39 -8.87 10.36
C PRO A 160 -15.35 -9.82 9.15
N ARG A 161 -16.03 -9.45 8.07
CA ARG A 161 -16.05 -10.20 6.83
C ARG A 161 -14.68 -10.24 6.17
N ALA A 162 -13.98 -9.11 6.10
CA ALA A 162 -12.67 -9.02 5.50
C ALA A 162 -11.63 -9.89 6.22
N VAL A 163 -11.64 -9.90 7.55
CA VAL A 163 -10.78 -10.78 8.36
C VAL A 163 -11.14 -12.25 8.16
N ALA A 164 -12.43 -12.59 8.11
CA ALA A 164 -12.87 -13.95 7.81
C ALA A 164 -12.36 -14.43 6.42
N GLN A 165 -12.44 -13.57 5.40
CA GLN A 165 -11.90 -13.85 4.06
C GLN A 165 -10.38 -14.00 4.06
N THR A 166 -9.67 -13.18 4.85
CA THR A 166 -8.22 -13.29 5.02
C THR A 166 -7.81 -14.65 5.60
N LEU A 167 -8.62 -15.22 6.47
CA LEU A 167 -8.34 -16.52 7.10
C LEU A 167 -8.88 -17.72 6.29
N SER A 168 -9.83 -17.49 5.38
CA SER A 168 -10.47 -18.54 4.58
C SER A 168 -9.49 -19.33 3.75
N GLU A 169 -9.67 -20.67 3.67
CA GLU A 169 -8.83 -21.62 2.92
C GLU A 169 -7.37 -21.72 3.40
N ARG A 170 -7.01 -21.02 4.48
CA ARG A 170 -5.64 -20.99 5.03
C ARG A 170 -5.51 -21.75 6.33
N VAL A 171 -6.63 -22.15 6.90
CA VAL A 171 -6.72 -22.88 8.14
C VAL A 171 -7.57 -24.12 7.96
N ALA A 172 -7.08 -25.29 8.35
CA ALA A 172 -7.80 -26.55 8.35
C ALA A 172 -7.42 -27.41 9.56
N GLY A 173 -8.39 -28.04 10.21
CA GLY A 173 -8.16 -28.90 11.37
C GLY A 173 -7.46 -28.21 12.55
N GLY A 174 -7.65 -26.90 12.71
CA GLY A 174 -7.00 -26.09 13.75
C GLY A 174 -5.53 -25.83 13.50
N ARG A 175 -5.06 -25.98 12.27
CA ARG A 175 -3.67 -25.74 11.84
C ARG A 175 -3.62 -24.76 10.69
N LEU A 176 -2.54 -23.97 10.64
CA LEU A 176 -2.24 -23.12 9.51
C LEU A 176 -1.67 -23.95 8.35
N LEU A 177 -2.20 -23.76 7.15
CA LEU A 177 -1.72 -24.40 5.93
C LEU A 177 -0.47 -23.70 5.40
N SER A 178 0.64 -24.41 5.30
CA SER A 178 1.93 -23.88 4.84
C SER A 178 1.90 -23.25 3.44
N PRO A 179 1.11 -23.75 2.46
CA PRO A 179 1.01 -23.15 1.13
C PRO A 179 0.41 -21.73 1.09
N ALA A 180 -0.16 -21.25 2.19
CA ALA A 180 -0.76 -19.92 2.26
C ALA A 180 0.20 -18.77 1.87
N PHE A 181 1.51 -18.96 2.00
CA PHE A 181 2.56 -17.98 1.71
C PHE A 181 3.32 -18.25 0.40
N GLY A 182 2.95 -19.29 -0.32
CA GLY A 182 3.65 -19.77 -1.52
C GLY A 182 4.43 -21.07 -1.28
N PRO A 183 4.83 -21.75 -2.37
CA PRO A 183 5.38 -23.11 -2.29
C PRO A 183 6.72 -23.21 -1.56
N ALA A 184 7.57 -22.17 -1.63
CA ALA A 184 8.89 -22.15 -0.98
C ALA A 184 8.84 -21.74 0.50
N ALA A 185 7.69 -21.29 1.00
CA ALA A 185 7.56 -20.64 2.31
C ALA A 185 8.07 -21.52 3.47
N MET A 186 7.78 -22.82 3.42
CA MET A 186 8.18 -23.77 4.47
C MET A 186 9.71 -23.81 4.67
N GLU A 187 10.47 -23.91 3.58
CA GLU A 187 11.94 -23.96 3.65
C GLU A 187 12.53 -22.61 4.05
N VAL A 188 11.94 -21.49 3.61
CA VAL A 188 12.35 -20.15 4.02
C VAL A 188 12.12 -19.98 5.53
N PHE A 189 10.92 -20.29 6.05
CA PHE A 189 10.61 -20.11 7.47
C PHE A 189 11.46 -21.01 8.39
N LYS A 190 11.80 -22.21 7.95
CA LYS A 190 12.70 -23.11 8.67
C LYS A 190 14.10 -22.51 8.85
N ARG A 191 14.58 -21.78 7.87
CA ARG A 191 15.91 -21.15 7.88
C ARG A 191 15.92 -19.76 8.49
N THR A 192 14.77 -19.13 8.68
CA THR A 192 14.64 -17.75 9.16
C THR A 192 15.18 -17.63 10.59
N THR A 193 16.17 -16.79 10.78
CA THR A 193 16.78 -16.48 12.10
C THR A 193 16.50 -15.07 12.59
N SER A 194 16.03 -14.19 11.69
CA SER A 194 15.56 -12.84 12.01
C SER A 194 14.52 -12.38 10.99
N VAL A 195 13.69 -11.42 11.37
CA VAL A 195 12.67 -10.83 10.48
C VAL A 195 12.90 -9.33 10.38
N HIS A 196 12.79 -8.80 9.18
CA HIS A 196 12.88 -7.37 8.93
C HIS A 196 11.64 -6.90 8.18
N ILE A 197 10.75 -6.18 8.86
CA ILE A 197 9.50 -5.66 8.30
C ILE A 197 9.72 -4.23 7.84
N VAL A 198 9.28 -3.92 6.61
CA VAL A 198 9.40 -2.58 6.03
C VAL A 198 8.07 -2.16 5.42
N ALA A 199 7.56 -1.00 5.82
CA ALA A 199 6.26 -0.49 5.37
C ALA A 199 6.12 1.03 5.61
N CYS A 200 5.03 1.63 5.13
CA CYS A 200 4.64 3.02 5.38
C CYS A 200 3.33 3.11 6.18
N GLY A 201 3.17 4.18 6.97
CA GLY A 201 1.90 4.57 7.60
C GLY A 201 1.23 3.46 8.40
N THR A 202 -0.05 3.23 8.15
CA THR A 202 -0.87 2.18 8.77
C THR A 202 -0.21 0.79 8.69
N SER A 203 0.37 0.44 7.55
CA SER A 203 1.08 -0.85 7.37
C SER A 203 2.35 -0.94 8.22
N TYR A 204 3.06 0.17 8.43
CA TYR A 204 4.18 0.22 9.36
C TYR A 204 3.71 -0.04 10.80
N HIS A 205 2.60 0.57 11.24
CA HIS A 205 2.04 0.33 12.56
C HIS A 205 1.64 -1.13 12.77
N ALA A 206 1.04 -1.77 11.75
CA ALA A 206 0.76 -3.22 11.77
C ALA A 206 2.05 -4.05 11.94
N GLY A 207 3.12 -3.68 11.25
CA GLY A 207 4.44 -4.30 11.40
C GLY A 207 4.99 -4.16 12.81
N VAL A 208 4.85 -2.97 13.44
CA VAL A 208 5.30 -2.74 14.82
C VAL A 208 4.51 -3.59 15.82
N VAL A 209 3.20 -3.80 15.60
CA VAL A 209 2.40 -4.77 16.40
C VAL A 209 2.99 -6.18 16.26
N ALA A 210 3.24 -6.61 15.01
CA ALA A 210 3.74 -7.95 14.73
C ALA A 210 5.09 -8.23 15.38
N ARG A 211 5.99 -7.24 15.49
CA ARG A 211 7.28 -7.37 16.17
C ARG A 211 7.15 -7.96 17.56
N TYR A 212 6.21 -7.46 18.36
CA TYR A 212 5.99 -7.97 19.72
C TYR A 212 5.64 -9.46 19.71
N PHE A 213 4.81 -9.89 18.78
CA PHE A 213 4.40 -11.31 18.70
C PHE A 213 5.48 -12.20 18.09
N ILE A 214 6.22 -11.72 17.08
CA ILE A 214 7.35 -12.46 16.50
C ILE A 214 8.41 -12.74 17.58
N GLU A 215 8.81 -11.72 18.33
CA GLU A 215 9.82 -11.86 19.37
C GLU A 215 9.32 -12.72 20.55
N GLN A 216 8.07 -12.52 20.97
CA GLN A 216 7.50 -13.23 22.12
C GLN A 216 7.19 -14.70 21.80
N ILE A 217 6.68 -15.00 20.60
CA ILE A 217 6.16 -16.30 20.23
C ILE A 217 7.20 -17.11 19.47
N CYS A 218 7.82 -16.52 18.45
CA CYS A 218 8.81 -17.20 17.62
C CYS A 218 10.22 -17.17 18.23
N ARG A 219 10.50 -16.26 19.19
CA ARG A 219 11.84 -16.03 19.77
C ARG A 219 12.89 -15.66 18.71
N VAL A 220 12.44 -14.97 17.67
CA VAL A 220 13.25 -14.52 16.54
C VAL A 220 13.32 -12.98 16.62
N PRO A 221 14.52 -12.36 16.53
CA PRO A 221 14.67 -10.91 16.47
C PRO A 221 13.85 -10.32 15.31
N CYS A 222 13.14 -9.22 15.58
CA CYS A 222 12.35 -8.54 14.58
C CYS A 222 12.65 -7.04 14.54
N ARG A 223 13.06 -6.53 13.38
CA ARG A 223 13.18 -5.10 13.11
C ARG A 223 11.99 -4.64 12.30
N VAL A 224 11.56 -3.39 12.53
CA VAL A 224 10.50 -2.76 11.75
C VAL A 224 10.97 -1.37 11.39
N GLU A 225 10.95 -1.04 10.11
CA GLU A 225 11.44 0.25 9.60
C GLU A 225 10.43 0.88 8.63
N ILE A 226 10.45 2.21 8.58
CA ILE A 226 9.69 2.98 7.60
C ILE A 226 10.38 2.82 6.23
N ALA A 227 9.60 2.55 5.19
CA ALA A 227 10.14 2.24 3.87
C ALA A 227 10.91 3.41 3.25
N SER A 228 10.46 4.66 3.45
CA SER A 228 11.17 5.86 3.00
C SER A 228 12.56 5.99 3.61
N GLU A 229 12.74 5.58 4.87
CA GLU A 229 14.04 5.60 5.54
C GLU A 229 14.92 4.43 5.13
N PHE A 230 14.32 3.23 5.01
CA PHE A 230 15.05 2.02 4.64
C PHE A 230 15.68 2.14 3.24
N ARG A 231 14.97 2.71 2.25
CA ARG A 231 15.42 2.76 0.85
C ARG A 231 16.68 3.59 0.62
N TYR A 232 17.01 4.52 1.51
CA TYR A 232 18.14 5.46 1.35
C TYR A 232 19.37 5.09 2.18
N ARG A 233 19.30 4.01 2.96
CA ARG A 233 20.44 3.58 3.76
C ARG A 233 21.04 2.27 3.24
N ASP A 234 22.25 1.95 3.67
CA ASP A 234 22.91 0.67 3.46
C ASP A 234 22.66 -0.24 4.68
N PRO A 235 21.65 -1.15 4.62
CA PRO A 235 21.25 -1.91 5.79
C PRO A 235 22.22 -3.05 6.09
N VAL A 236 22.57 -3.22 7.35
CA VAL A 236 23.25 -4.43 7.82
C VAL A 236 22.22 -5.57 7.93
N VAL A 237 22.34 -6.58 7.08
CA VAL A 237 21.42 -7.71 7.00
C VAL A 237 22.02 -8.92 7.72
N PRO A 238 21.41 -9.37 8.84
CA PRO A 238 21.83 -10.61 9.50
C PRO A 238 21.64 -11.82 8.59
N ALA A 239 22.51 -12.83 8.71
CA ALA A 239 22.38 -14.05 7.95
C ALA A 239 21.00 -14.72 8.16
N ASN A 240 20.40 -15.24 7.09
CA ASN A 240 19.07 -15.84 7.10
C ASN A 240 17.94 -14.91 7.60
N SER A 241 18.06 -13.61 7.37
CA SER A 241 17.01 -12.65 7.65
C SER A 241 15.92 -12.68 6.58
N LEU A 242 14.65 -12.80 6.99
CA LEU A 242 13.50 -12.69 6.11
C LEU A 242 13.09 -11.22 5.97
N PHE A 243 13.04 -10.70 4.74
CA PHE A 243 12.46 -9.39 4.46
C PHE A 243 10.94 -9.51 4.30
N VAL A 244 10.18 -8.65 4.97
CA VAL A 244 8.72 -8.62 4.89
C VAL A 244 8.28 -7.20 4.52
N SER A 245 7.61 -7.04 3.39
CA SER A 245 6.97 -5.79 3.00
C SER A 245 5.46 -5.87 3.21
N ILE A 246 4.85 -4.77 3.64
CA ILE A 246 3.41 -4.69 3.87
C ILE A 246 2.86 -3.47 3.13
N SER A 247 1.82 -3.68 2.32
CA SER A 247 1.13 -2.61 1.61
C SER A 247 -0.32 -3.00 1.31
N GLN A 248 -1.24 -2.05 1.38
CA GLN A 248 -2.61 -2.27 0.93
C GLN A 248 -2.65 -2.33 -0.60
N SER A 249 -2.17 -1.30 -1.30
CA SER A 249 -2.21 -1.21 -2.76
C SER A 249 -1.14 -2.06 -3.45
N GLY A 250 0.00 -2.29 -2.78
CA GLY A 250 1.18 -2.91 -3.39
C GLY A 250 1.89 -2.02 -4.43
N GLU A 251 1.54 -0.73 -4.47
CA GLU A 251 2.10 0.25 -5.41
C GLU A 251 2.76 1.44 -4.68
N THR A 252 2.94 1.37 -3.38
CA THR A 252 3.62 2.41 -2.60
C THR A 252 5.08 2.51 -3.04
N ALA A 253 5.47 3.65 -3.61
CA ALA A 253 6.78 3.85 -4.24
C ALA A 253 7.96 3.53 -3.31
N ASP A 254 7.90 3.99 -2.06
CA ASP A 254 8.95 3.72 -1.08
C ASP A 254 9.05 2.24 -0.71
N THR A 255 7.90 1.55 -0.57
CA THR A 255 7.87 0.11 -0.28
C THR A 255 8.42 -0.72 -1.44
N LEU A 256 8.11 -0.35 -2.67
CA LEU A 256 8.68 -0.98 -3.87
C LEU A 256 10.19 -0.75 -3.97
N ALA A 257 10.64 0.47 -3.73
CA ALA A 257 12.08 0.77 -3.73
C ALA A 257 12.83 0.01 -2.61
N ALA A 258 12.23 -0.11 -1.43
CA ALA A 258 12.75 -0.92 -0.33
C ALA A 258 12.83 -2.41 -0.70
N LEU A 259 11.82 -2.96 -1.38
CA LEU A 259 11.86 -4.35 -1.88
C LEU A 259 12.98 -4.54 -2.91
N LYS A 260 13.13 -3.61 -3.86
CA LYS A 260 14.22 -3.66 -4.86
C LYS A 260 15.61 -3.61 -4.20
N LEU A 261 15.77 -2.80 -3.15
CA LEU A 261 17.00 -2.77 -2.34
C LEU A 261 17.21 -4.09 -1.62
N ALA A 262 16.19 -4.63 -0.95
CA ALA A 262 16.26 -5.87 -0.18
C ALA A 262 16.68 -7.06 -1.03
N ARG A 263 16.20 -7.18 -2.27
CA ARG A 263 16.59 -8.24 -3.22
C ARG A 263 18.10 -8.23 -3.55
N LYS A 264 18.78 -7.09 -3.36
CA LYS A 264 20.23 -6.93 -3.59
C LYS A 264 21.05 -7.00 -2.30
N ALA A 265 20.40 -6.79 -1.15
CA ALA A 265 21.08 -6.63 0.14
C ALA A 265 21.41 -7.97 0.85
N GLY A 266 21.08 -9.14 0.25
CA GLY A 266 21.45 -10.44 0.80
C GLY A 266 20.47 -11.00 1.84
N PHE A 267 19.20 -10.59 1.84
CA PHE A 267 18.15 -11.25 2.59
C PHE A 267 17.95 -12.69 2.13
N LEU A 268 17.51 -13.57 3.04
CA LEU A 268 17.20 -14.97 2.76
C LEU A 268 16.11 -15.11 1.69
N SER A 269 15.08 -14.30 1.78
CA SER A 269 13.95 -14.24 0.86
C SER A 269 13.14 -12.96 1.12
N THR A 270 12.24 -12.64 0.20
CA THR A 270 11.29 -11.53 0.31
C THR A 270 9.86 -12.06 0.38
N LEU A 271 9.11 -11.58 1.36
CA LEU A 271 7.68 -11.86 1.53
C LEU A 271 6.90 -10.55 1.46
N SER A 272 5.83 -10.50 0.66
CA SER A 272 4.88 -9.39 0.68
C SER A 272 3.54 -9.79 1.25
N ILE A 273 3.04 -8.96 2.18
CA ILE A 273 1.64 -9.00 2.65
C ILE A 273 0.92 -7.86 1.93
N CYS A 274 0.01 -8.19 1.02
CA CYS A 274 -0.63 -7.22 0.13
C CYS A 274 -2.10 -7.55 -0.08
N ASN A 275 -2.91 -6.52 -0.43
CA ASN A 275 -4.33 -6.75 -0.71
C ASN A 275 -4.61 -6.91 -2.21
N VAL A 276 -3.83 -6.26 -3.08
CA VAL A 276 -4.04 -6.27 -4.53
C VAL A 276 -3.16 -7.34 -5.18
N PRO A 277 -3.75 -8.41 -5.75
CA PRO A 277 -3.01 -9.56 -6.27
C PRO A 277 -2.07 -9.22 -7.43
N GLU A 278 -2.45 -8.25 -8.27
CA GLU A 278 -1.75 -7.89 -9.50
C GLU A 278 -0.73 -6.78 -9.30
N SER A 279 -0.54 -6.33 -8.06
CA SER A 279 0.35 -5.20 -7.76
C SER A 279 1.81 -5.51 -8.04
N SER A 280 2.58 -4.45 -8.26
CA SER A 280 4.03 -4.54 -8.47
C SER A 280 4.74 -5.23 -7.30
N LEU A 281 4.31 -4.95 -6.06
CA LEU A 281 4.87 -5.56 -4.87
C LEU A 281 4.71 -7.09 -4.88
N VAL A 282 3.53 -7.58 -5.29
CA VAL A 282 3.23 -9.02 -5.40
C VAL A 282 4.08 -9.66 -6.49
N ARG A 283 4.15 -9.05 -7.67
CA ARG A 283 4.93 -9.59 -8.80
C ARG A 283 6.44 -9.64 -8.54
N GLU A 284 6.95 -8.71 -7.74
CA GLU A 284 8.40 -8.62 -7.46
C GLU A 284 8.84 -9.42 -6.23
N SER A 285 7.93 -9.98 -5.45
CA SER A 285 8.23 -10.74 -4.23
C SER A 285 8.31 -12.24 -4.48
N GLU A 286 9.19 -12.93 -3.76
CA GLU A 286 9.35 -14.40 -3.86
C GLU A 286 8.21 -15.14 -3.14
N LEU A 287 7.75 -14.61 -2.02
CA LEU A 287 6.64 -15.12 -1.23
C LEU A 287 5.56 -14.06 -1.12
N VAL A 288 4.30 -14.49 -1.12
CA VAL A 288 3.16 -13.58 -1.08
C VAL A 288 2.08 -14.12 -0.16
N LEU A 289 1.52 -13.24 0.68
CA LEU A 289 0.29 -13.47 1.41
C LEU A 289 -0.71 -12.37 1.09
N LEU A 290 -1.75 -12.69 0.33
CA LEU A 290 -2.82 -11.73 0.01
C LEU A 290 -3.78 -11.59 1.20
N THR A 291 -4.16 -10.38 1.57
CA THR A 291 -5.13 -10.14 2.65
C THR A 291 -6.56 -10.41 2.22
N ARG A 292 -6.87 -10.31 0.93
CA ARG A 292 -8.23 -10.53 0.37
C ARG A 292 -9.32 -9.67 1.05
N ALA A 293 -8.95 -8.45 1.44
CA ALA A 293 -9.86 -7.52 2.13
C ALA A 293 -10.92 -6.90 1.20
N GLY A 294 -10.83 -7.15 -0.11
CA GLY A 294 -11.58 -6.44 -1.12
C GLY A 294 -11.07 -4.99 -1.33
N PRO A 295 -11.71 -4.21 -2.20
CA PRO A 295 -11.30 -2.83 -2.47
C PRO A 295 -11.49 -1.96 -1.21
N GLU A 296 -10.50 -1.13 -0.89
CA GLU A 296 -10.55 -0.08 0.13
C GLU A 296 -10.40 1.26 -0.58
N ILE A 297 -11.48 2.06 -0.58
CA ILE A 297 -11.62 3.31 -1.33
C ILE A 297 -11.45 4.52 -0.42
N GLY A 298 -11.80 4.37 0.84
CA GLY A 298 -11.58 5.40 1.86
C GLY A 298 -10.10 5.78 1.93
N VAL A 299 -9.82 7.09 1.98
CA VAL A 299 -8.44 7.60 2.04
C VAL A 299 -7.72 7.07 3.27
N ALA A 300 -8.38 7.08 4.43
CA ALA A 300 -7.85 6.54 5.67
C ALA A 300 -8.11 5.03 5.75
N SER A 301 -7.06 4.25 5.81
CA SER A 301 -7.12 2.78 5.86
C SER A 301 -7.80 2.28 7.14
N THR A 302 -8.67 1.28 7.02
CA THR A 302 -9.42 0.65 8.12
C THR A 302 -9.38 -0.87 8.07
N LYS A 303 -10.14 -1.51 7.19
CA LYS A 303 -10.17 -2.98 7.03
C LYS A 303 -8.82 -3.54 6.57
N ALA A 304 -8.04 -2.78 5.80
CA ALA A 304 -6.70 -3.22 5.43
C ALA A 304 -5.79 -3.36 6.66
N PHE A 305 -5.90 -2.49 7.66
CA PHE A 305 -5.13 -2.61 8.90
C PHE A 305 -5.44 -3.91 9.65
N THR A 306 -6.72 -4.18 9.92
CA THR A 306 -7.14 -5.37 10.66
C THR A 306 -6.85 -6.67 9.91
N THR A 307 -6.98 -6.68 8.57
CA THR A 307 -6.59 -7.83 7.75
C THR A 307 -5.09 -8.03 7.68
N GLN A 308 -4.28 -6.96 7.67
CA GLN A 308 -2.83 -7.05 7.80
C GLN A 308 -2.42 -7.62 9.16
N LEU A 309 -3.06 -7.22 10.27
CA LEU A 309 -2.82 -7.80 11.58
C LEU A 309 -3.15 -9.31 11.61
N ALA A 310 -4.26 -9.74 10.99
CA ALA A 310 -4.62 -11.15 10.86
C ALA A 310 -3.57 -11.92 10.01
N ALA A 311 -3.14 -11.34 8.89
CA ALA A 311 -2.09 -11.90 8.03
C ALA A 311 -0.74 -12.03 8.77
N LEU A 312 -0.36 -11.02 9.53
CA LEU A 312 0.84 -11.05 10.38
C LEU A 312 0.71 -12.07 11.51
N GLY A 313 -0.48 -12.24 12.09
CA GLY A 313 -0.76 -13.32 13.04
C GLY A 313 -0.54 -14.70 12.43
N MET A 314 -0.95 -14.92 11.17
CA MET A 314 -0.63 -16.15 10.43
C MET A 314 0.87 -16.30 10.19
N LEU A 315 1.60 -15.23 9.86
CA LEU A 315 3.05 -15.26 9.69
C LEU A 315 3.77 -15.65 10.99
N VAL A 316 3.34 -15.10 12.13
CA VAL A 316 3.84 -15.47 13.47
C VAL A 316 3.68 -16.97 13.71
N ILE A 317 2.51 -17.53 13.40
CA ILE A 317 2.28 -18.98 13.56
C ILE A 317 3.15 -19.77 12.59
N ALA A 318 3.25 -19.36 11.33
CA ALA A 318 4.03 -20.06 10.31
C ALA A 318 5.52 -20.13 10.67
N ILE A 319 6.15 -19.02 11.04
CA ILE A 319 7.54 -18.99 11.51
C ILE A 319 7.67 -19.79 12.81
N GLY A 320 6.77 -19.58 13.75
CA GLY A 320 6.82 -20.21 15.08
C GLY A 320 6.79 -21.75 15.03
N LYS A 321 6.07 -22.36 14.07
CA LYS A 321 6.08 -23.82 13.82
C LYS A 321 7.49 -24.36 13.64
N HIS A 322 8.36 -23.60 13.00
CA HIS A 322 9.75 -23.99 12.75
C HIS A 322 10.70 -23.57 13.87
N GLN A 323 10.23 -22.72 14.79
CA GLN A 323 10.98 -22.24 15.97
C GLN A 323 10.55 -22.95 17.27
N GLY A 324 9.90 -24.11 17.16
CA GLY A 324 9.61 -24.98 18.30
C GLY A 324 8.28 -24.69 19.02
N ILE A 325 7.33 -24.00 18.41
CA ILE A 325 5.96 -23.92 18.94
C ILE A 325 5.34 -25.32 18.96
N LYS A 326 4.84 -25.74 20.14
CA LYS A 326 4.14 -27.01 20.29
C LYS A 326 2.80 -27.01 19.53
N PRO A 327 2.34 -28.17 18.99
CA PRO A 327 1.09 -28.28 18.24
C PRO A 327 -0.15 -27.74 18.99
N GLU A 328 -0.20 -27.94 20.31
CA GLU A 328 -1.31 -27.44 21.14
C GLU A 328 -1.34 -25.91 21.22
N ARG A 329 -0.15 -25.29 21.20
CA ARG A 329 -0.04 -23.82 21.17
C ARG A 329 -0.41 -23.28 19.80
N GLU A 330 0.01 -23.96 18.71
CA GLU A 330 -0.43 -23.62 17.33
C GLU A 330 -1.96 -23.63 17.25
N LYS A 331 -2.60 -24.74 17.71
CA LYS A 331 -4.05 -24.87 17.72
C LYS A 331 -4.74 -23.74 18.46
N LYS A 332 -4.23 -23.34 19.65
CA LYS A 332 -4.77 -22.22 20.41
C LYS A 332 -4.63 -20.88 19.68
N LEU A 333 -3.50 -20.63 19.03
CA LEU A 333 -3.26 -19.39 18.27
C LEU A 333 -4.17 -19.32 17.04
N VAL A 334 -4.32 -20.43 16.31
CA VAL A 334 -5.24 -20.52 15.17
C VAL A 334 -6.67 -20.31 15.62
N GLN A 335 -7.08 -20.91 16.75
CA GLN A 335 -8.42 -20.71 17.31
C GLN A 335 -8.69 -19.22 17.62
N ARG A 336 -7.71 -18.52 18.22
CA ARG A 336 -7.81 -17.07 18.47
C ARG A 336 -7.94 -16.24 17.20
N LEU A 337 -7.23 -16.59 16.12
CA LEU A 337 -7.42 -15.93 14.84
C LEU A 337 -8.83 -16.14 14.29
N LEU A 338 -9.39 -17.35 14.40
CA LEU A 338 -10.74 -17.66 13.95
C LEU A 338 -11.85 -16.98 14.78
N GLU A 339 -11.56 -16.56 15.99
CA GLU A 339 -12.48 -15.81 16.85
C GLU A 339 -12.52 -14.30 16.49
N LEU A 340 -11.51 -13.76 15.77
CA LEU A 340 -11.40 -12.34 15.46
C LEU A 340 -12.64 -11.74 14.76
N PRO A 341 -13.26 -12.39 13.75
CA PRO A 341 -14.45 -11.81 13.11
C PRO A 341 -15.58 -11.54 14.11
N ALA A 342 -15.88 -12.50 14.99
CA ALA A 342 -16.93 -12.34 16.01
C ALA A 342 -16.57 -11.27 17.06
N MET A 343 -15.29 -11.16 17.43
CA MET A 343 -14.83 -10.10 18.33
C MET A 343 -14.94 -8.71 17.68
N LEU A 344 -14.68 -8.60 16.39
CA LEU A 344 -14.85 -7.36 15.64
C LEU A 344 -16.33 -6.95 15.56
N GLU A 345 -17.26 -7.89 15.33
CA GLU A 345 -18.70 -7.62 15.37
C GLU A 345 -19.14 -7.08 16.74
N GLN A 346 -18.66 -7.69 17.81
CA GLN A 346 -18.94 -7.22 19.18
C GLN A 346 -18.37 -5.82 19.44
N THR A 347 -17.18 -5.52 18.89
CA THR A 347 -16.55 -4.20 19.00
C THR A 347 -17.33 -3.15 18.21
N LEU A 348 -17.82 -3.47 17.02
CA LEU A 348 -18.64 -2.57 16.19
C LEU A 348 -19.97 -2.22 16.86
N ALA A 349 -20.51 -3.09 17.73
CA ALA A 349 -21.71 -2.78 18.51
C ALA A 349 -21.49 -1.62 19.51
N LEU A 350 -20.25 -1.20 19.75
CA LEU A 350 -19.92 -0.03 20.58
C LEU A 350 -20.03 1.31 19.81
N ASP A 351 -20.34 1.30 18.50
CA ASP A 351 -20.44 2.52 17.67
C ASP A 351 -21.27 3.64 18.33
N PRO A 352 -22.48 3.40 18.90
CA PRO A 352 -23.26 4.46 19.54
C PRO A 352 -22.54 5.12 20.73
N LEU A 353 -21.82 4.34 21.54
CA LEU A 353 -21.03 4.85 22.66
C LEU A 353 -19.84 5.67 22.17
N ILE A 354 -19.10 5.15 21.19
CA ILE A 354 -17.93 5.83 20.62
C ILE A 354 -18.36 7.14 19.94
N ARG A 355 -19.53 7.18 19.31
CA ARG A 355 -20.10 8.39 18.70
C ARG A 355 -20.33 9.51 19.74
N GLU A 356 -20.83 9.16 20.93
CA GLU A 356 -21.01 10.16 22.00
C GLU A 356 -19.66 10.66 22.55
N LEU A 357 -18.67 9.78 22.68
CA LEU A 357 -17.30 10.19 23.06
C LEU A 357 -16.66 11.09 21.97
N ALA A 358 -16.84 10.75 20.70
CA ALA A 358 -16.31 11.53 19.58
C ALA A 358 -16.85 12.97 19.56
N LYS A 359 -18.13 13.21 19.96
CA LYS A 359 -18.70 14.56 20.10
C LYS A 359 -17.97 15.40 21.13
N GLN A 360 -17.38 14.81 22.15
CA GLN A 360 -16.60 15.53 23.17
C GLN A 360 -15.20 15.89 22.68
N ILE A 361 -14.65 15.08 21.77
CA ILE A 361 -13.32 15.28 21.17
C ILE A 361 -13.40 16.24 19.98
N ALA A 362 -14.47 16.21 19.19
CA ALA A 362 -14.62 16.97 17.94
C ALA A 362 -14.35 18.50 18.07
N PRO A 363 -14.69 19.21 19.18
CA PRO A 363 -14.37 20.63 19.31
C PRO A 363 -12.92 20.90 19.75
N LYS A 364 -12.11 19.86 20.00
CA LYS A 364 -10.72 20.01 20.47
C LYS A 364 -9.77 20.11 19.30
N HIS A 365 -8.61 20.75 19.51
CA HIS A 365 -7.57 20.92 18.48
C HIS A 365 -6.42 19.94 18.61
N HIS A 366 -6.27 19.29 19.76
CA HIS A 366 -5.20 18.38 20.07
C HIS A 366 -5.74 17.13 20.76
N ALA A 367 -5.04 16.02 20.64
CA ALA A 367 -5.34 14.77 21.37
C ALA A 367 -4.06 13.95 21.58
N LEU A 368 -3.96 13.27 22.72
CA LEU A 368 -2.90 12.30 22.98
C LEU A 368 -3.46 10.88 23.00
N PHE A 369 -2.74 9.97 22.36
CA PHE A 369 -3.01 8.54 22.41
C PHE A 369 -1.91 7.84 23.18
N LEU A 370 -2.27 7.01 24.16
CA LEU A 370 -1.32 6.31 25.00
C LEU A 370 -1.48 4.80 24.85
N GLY A 371 -0.37 4.10 24.73
CA GLY A 371 -0.37 2.64 24.66
C GLY A 371 0.87 2.05 25.32
N ARG A 372 0.79 0.77 25.72
CA ARG A 372 1.91 0.05 26.30
C ARG A 372 2.12 -1.29 25.59
N GLY A 373 3.38 -1.68 25.35
CA GLY A 373 3.70 -2.90 24.61
C GLY A 373 3.05 -2.91 23.23
N ALA A 374 2.38 -3.99 22.86
CA ALA A 374 1.69 -4.10 21.58
C ALA A 374 0.55 -3.09 21.37
N MET A 375 0.05 -2.44 22.44
CA MET A 375 -0.97 -1.39 22.35
C MET A 375 -0.38 -0.02 21.99
N PHE A 376 0.94 0.18 22.10
CA PHE A 376 1.56 1.44 21.66
C PHE A 376 1.41 1.68 20.15
N PRO A 377 1.74 0.74 19.26
CA PRO A 377 1.47 0.93 17.84
C PRO A 377 -0.03 1.01 17.49
N ILE A 378 -0.95 0.48 18.31
CA ILE A 378 -2.39 0.72 18.16
C ILE A 378 -2.73 2.16 18.48
N ALA A 379 -2.15 2.74 19.54
CA ALA A 379 -2.26 4.16 19.84
C ALA A 379 -1.71 5.04 18.69
N MET A 380 -0.58 4.65 18.07
CA MET A 380 -0.04 5.33 16.89
C MET A 380 -1.03 5.32 15.73
N GLU A 381 -1.69 4.18 15.48
CA GLU A 381 -2.70 4.07 14.43
C GLU A 381 -3.93 4.92 14.73
N GLY A 382 -4.41 4.93 15.98
CA GLY A 382 -5.52 5.81 16.41
C GLY A 382 -5.20 7.29 16.21
N ALA A 383 -4.01 7.73 16.59
CA ALA A 383 -3.56 9.10 16.36
C ALA A 383 -3.45 9.44 14.87
N LEU A 384 -2.96 8.50 14.05
CA LEU A 384 -2.90 8.67 12.58
C LEU A 384 -4.31 8.83 12.01
N LYS A 385 -5.24 7.96 12.35
CA LYS A 385 -6.63 8.04 11.87
C LYS A 385 -7.30 9.34 12.26
N LEU A 386 -7.12 9.80 13.50
CA LEU A 386 -7.70 11.08 13.94
C LEU A 386 -7.15 12.26 13.12
N LYS A 387 -5.83 12.31 12.87
CA LYS A 387 -5.22 13.34 12.03
C LYS A 387 -5.76 13.35 10.61
N GLU A 388 -5.83 12.18 9.97
CA GLU A 388 -6.19 12.06 8.56
C GLU A 388 -7.63 12.55 8.26
N ILE A 389 -8.56 12.29 9.17
CA ILE A 389 -9.99 12.51 8.90
C ILE A 389 -10.57 13.74 9.57
N SER A 390 -9.96 14.25 10.65
CA SER A 390 -10.49 15.39 11.41
C SER A 390 -9.61 16.63 11.40
N TYR A 391 -8.35 16.49 10.97
CA TYR A 391 -7.27 17.50 11.07
C TYR A 391 -6.94 17.92 12.51
N ILE A 392 -7.47 17.22 13.52
CA ILE A 392 -7.06 17.39 14.92
C ILE A 392 -5.61 16.92 15.05
N HIS A 393 -4.74 17.74 15.61
CA HIS A 393 -3.36 17.35 15.88
C HIS A 393 -3.35 16.24 16.94
N ALA A 394 -2.94 15.05 16.58
CA ALA A 394 -2.93 13.88 17.46
C ALA A 394 -1.56 13.21 17.45
N GLU A 395 -1.05 12.91 18.65
CA GLU A 395 0.21 12.21 18.84
C GLU A 395 0.02 10.97 19.70
N ALA A 396 0.92 10.00 19.53
CA ALA A 396 0.91 8.78 20.33
C ALA A 396 2.23 8.63 21.08
N TYR A 397 2.14 8.23 22.34
CA TYR A 397 3.30 7.97 23.19
C TYR A 397 3.18 6.59 23.86
N ALA A 398 4.34 5.97 24.06
CA ALA A 398 4.41 4.86 25.00
C ALA A 398 3.99 5.40 26.37
N ALA A 399 3.01 4.77 27.06
CA ALA A 399 2.40 5.33 28.26
C ALA A 399 3.41 5.65 29.39
N GLY A 400 4.56 4.94 29.44
CA GLY A 400 5.64 5.22 30.37
C GLY A 400 6.38 6.54 30.08
N GLU A 401 6.41 6.96 28.80
CA GLU A 401 7.09 8.18 28.36
C GLU A 401 6.29 9.46 28.62
N LEU A 402 5.02 9.36 29.01
CA LEU A 402 4.18 10.53 29.29
C LEU A 402 4.85 11.50 30.28
N LYS A 403 5.51 10.98 31.33
CA LYS A 403 6.21 11.79 32.35
C LYS A 403 7.57 12.32 31.91
N HIS A 404 8.05 11.95 30.73
CA HIS A 404 9.33 12.42 30.19
C HIS A 404 9.17 13.57 29.18
N GLY A 405 8.18 14.45 29.42
CA GLY A 405 7.91 15.66 28.61
C GLY A 405 6.45 15.82 28.23
N PRO A 406 5.79 14.84 27.57
CA PRO A 406 4.43 15.02 27.06
C PRO A 406 3.37 15.39 28.09
N LEU A 407 3.57 15.04 29.36
CA LEU A 407 2.67 15.44 30.45
C LEU A 407 2.50 16.96 30.57
N ALA A 408 3.51 17.73 30.17
CA ALA A 408 3.45 19.19 30.19
C ALA A 408 2.42 19.78 29.20
N LEU A 409 1.99 18.99 28.22
CA LEU A 409 0.97 19.39 27.23
C LEU A 409 -0.46 19.08 27.69
N VAL A 410 -0.62 18.31 28.78
CA VAL A 410 -1.96 17.86 29.23
C VAL A 410 -2.62 18.95 30.07
N ASP A 411 -3.72 19.48 29.55
CA ASP A 411 -4.61 20.43 30.19
C ASP A 411 -6.08 20.00 30.05
N ALA A 412 -7.00 20.89 30.39
CA ALA A 412 -8.44 20.65 30.28
C ALA A 412 -8.95 20.51 28.83
N ASP A 413 -8.15 20.95 27.84
CA ASP A 413 -8.50 20.93 26.42
C ASP A 413 -7.78 19.84 25.64
N MET A 414 -6.94 19.04 26.31
CA MET A 414 -6.20 17.93 25.73
C MET A 414 -6.84 16.59 26.09
N PRO A 415 -7.72 16.00 25.26
CA PRO A 415 -8.21 14.64 25.48
C PRO A 415 -7.06 13.64 25.42
N VAL A 416 -7.07 12.72 26.36
CA VAL A 416 -6.11 11.60 26.43
C VAL A 416 -6.88 10.29 26.26
N ILE A 417 -6.54 9.56 25.21
CA ILE A 417 -7.11 8.25 24.86
C ILE A 417 -6.08 7.16 25.22
N ALA A 418 -6.45 6.20 26.10
CA ALA A 418 -5.56 5.15 26.59
C ALA A 418 -6.19 3.75 26.53
#